data_f6344ae96d8a3435ef465cfbc0fa6ed0
#
_entry.id   f6344ae96d8a3435ef465cfbc0fa6ed0
#
_cell.length_a   1.000
_cell.length_b   1.000
_cell.length_c   1.000
_cell.angle_alpha   90.00
_cell.angle_beta   90.00
_cell.angle_gamma   90.00
#
_symmetry.space_group_name_H-M   'P 1'
#
loop_
_entity.id
_entity.type
_entity.pdbx_description
1 polymer ?
#
loop_
_entity_poly.entity_id
_entity_poly.type
_entity_poly.pdbx_seq_one_letter_code
_entity_poly.pdbx_strand_id
1 'polypeptide(L)'
;LKNKINIPTKTYLVLIVIFFTFNYFSVLANDTLPVKKDSILIEKPWKFKMIYQLNGTQSTFVNWNAGGRNNLSLIGTISTGNYYSKGDSKWSTDLLIALGGIKYFDNLVGNSLQKTDDRIDFSSIYGQKFSKHLFFSLNTGFKTQFLSGFNLPNDSVKVSTFLAPGYINIAFGLDYIKNENFSIFASPFAFKGTIVMDQSLADAGAFGVEKASKDVNGNIVSPGRNFREEYGAYIKMKWNKSLMKNIDLKSKLELFSNYTDHPENIDVNAELIILFKVNKLFSASTQFNLIYDDDIKVKDSNGNFGPRTQFKSVLGLGLHYKMAN
;
A
#
# COMPACT_ATOMS: atom_id res chain seq x y z
N LEU A 1 2.08 19.04 -35.78
CA LEU A 1 2.99 17.95 -35.49
C LEU A 1 2.31 17.01 -34.50
N LYS A 2 1.86 15.82 -35.00
CA LYS A 2 1.20 14.78 -34.21
C LYS A 2 2.28 13.97 -33.48
N ASN A 3 2.49 14.21 -32.19
CA ASN A 3 3.27 13.30 -31.35
C ASN A 3 2.40 12.09 -31.00
N LYS A 4 2.66 10.97 -31.66
CA LYS A 4 2.16 9.65 -31.26
C LYS A 4 2.81 9.26 -29.95
N ILE A 5 2.02 9.07 -28.91
CA ILE A 5 2.48 8.46 -27.65
C ILE A 5 2.83 7.01 -27.96
N ASN A 6 4.10 6.71 -28.00
CA ASN A 6 4.62 5.34 -28.15
C ASN A 6 4.66 4.70 -26.75
N ILE A 7 3.55 4.08 -26.36
CA ILE A 7 3.55 3.22 -25.16
C ILE A 7 4.12 1.87 -25.60
N PRO A 8 5.19 1.36 -24.98
CA PRO A 8 5.81 0.13 -25.41
C PRO A 8 4.81 -1.02 -25.30
N THR A 9 4.62 -1.73 -26.41
CA THR A 9 3.69 -2.86 -26.56
C THR A 9 3.84 -3.97 -25.50
N LYS A 10 5.00 -4.05 -24.86
CA LYS A 10 5.26 -4.98 -23.75
C LYS A 10 4.44 -4.69 -22.49
N THR A 11 4.04 -3.43 -22.23
CA THR A 11 3.24 -3.05 -21.03
C THR A 11 1.79 -3.50 -21.17
N TYR A 12 1.22 -3.50 -22.37
CA TYR A 12 -0.12 -4.04 -22.63
C TYR A 12 -0.18 -5.57 -22.48
N LEU A 13 0.92 -6.26 -22.83
CA LEU A 13 0.96 -7.72 -22.73
C LEU A 13 0.91 -8.19 -21.26
N VAL A 14 1.56 -7.47 -20.35
CA VAL A 14 1.53 -7.80 -18.91
C VAL A 14 0.16 -7.55 -18.29
N LEU A 15 -0.52 -6.47 -18.66
CA LEU A 15 -1.90 -6.18 -18.20
C LEU A 15 -2.92 -7.17 -18.79
N ILE A 16 -2.77 -7.58 -20.04
CA ILE A 16 -3.64 -8.57 -20.70
C ILE A 16 -3.38 -9.98 -20.14
N VAL A 17 -2.15 -10.35 -19.85
CA VAL A 17 -1.83 -11.65 -19.24
C VAL A 17 -2.39 -11.76 -17.82
N ILE A 18 -2.36 -10.71 -17.03
CA ILE A 18 -3.01 -10.69 -15.69
C ILE A 18 -4.53 -10.83 -15.83
N PHE A 19 -5.15 -10.28 -16.89
CA PHE A 19 -6.59 -10.37 -17.11
C PHE A 19 -7.04 -11.74 -17.66
N PHE A 20 -6.18 -12.42 -18.45
CA PHE A 20 -6.51 -13.71 -19.07
C PHE A 20 -6.19 -14.93 -18.19
N THR A 21 -5.27 -14.85 -17.25
CA THR A 21 -4.97 -15.99 -16.35
C THR A 21 -6.06 -16.24 -15.30
N PHE A 22 -6.99 -15.28 -15.09
CA PHE A 22 -8.10 -15.43 -14.14
C PHE A 22 -9.37 -16.09 -14.70
N ASN A 23 -9.44 -16.41 -16.00
CA ASN A 23 -10.66 -16.97 -16.62
C ASN A 23 -10.74 -18.51 -16.66
N TYR A 24 -9.82 -19.25 -16.03
CA TYR A 24 -9.83 -20.72 -16.07
C TYR A 24 -10.24 -21.40 -14.76
N PHE A 25 -10.92 -20.74 -13.84
CA PHE A 25 -11.62 -21.42 -12.76
C PHE A 25 -13.12 -21.47 -13.03
N SER A 26 -13.53 -22.34 -13.97
CA SER A 26 -14.91 -22.79 -14.07
C SER A 26 -15.22 -23.67 -12.88
N VAL A 27 -15.94 -23.14 -11.90
CA VAL A 27 -16.59 -23.96 -10.88
C VAL A 27 -17.72 -24.69 -11.57
N LEU A 28 -17.54 -25.98 -11.88
CA LEU A 28 -18.63 -26.89 -12.19
C LEU A 28 -19.47 -27.05 -10.92
N ALA A 29 -20.56 -26.30 -10.83
CA ALA A 29 -21.61 -26.55 -9.86
C ALA A 29 -22.36 -27.80 -10.31
N ASN A 30 -22.07 -28.94 -9.71
CA ASN A 30 -22.91 -30.11 -9.81
C ASN A 30 -24.05 -29.94 -8.79
N ASP A 31 -25.25 -29.68 -9.31
CA ASP A 31 -26.51 -29.81 -8.57
C ASP A 31 -26.75 -31.32 -8.32
N THR A 32 -26.37 -31.81 -7.15
CA THR A 32 -26.85 -33.08 -6.62
C THR A 32 -27.72 -32.80 -5.41
N LEU A 33 -28.93 -33.34 -5.45
CA LEU A 33 -29.98 -33.29 -4.43
C LEU A 33 -29.48 -33.63 -3.01
N PRO A 34 -30.08 -33.08 -1.93
CA PRO A 34 -29.51 -33.15 -0.60
C PRO A 34 -29.70 -34.56 0.00
N VAL A 35 -28.61 -35.29 0.11
CA VAL A 35 -28.52 -36.39 1.05
C VAL A 35 -28.22 -35.83 2.40
N LYS A 36 -29.16 -35.91 3.34
CA LYS A 36 -28.99 -35.60 4.75
C LYS A 36 -27.96 -36.55 5.34
N LYS A 37 -26.72 -36.16 5.35
CA LYS A 37 -25.63 -36.80 6.08
C LYS A 37 -25.23 -35.84 7.20
N ASP A 38 -25.23 -36.31 8.43
CA ASP A 38 -24.61 -35.64 9.56
C ASP A 38 -23.11 -35.44 9.21
N SER A 39 -22.85 -34.39 8.47
CA SER A 39 -21.49 -34.03 8.09
C SER A 39 -20.86 -33.31 9.25
N ILE A 40 -19.92 -33.94 9.92
CA ILE A 40 -18.88 -33.24 10.68
C ILE A 40 -18.35 -32.17 9.75
N LEU A 41 -18.69 -30.92 10.03
CA LEU A 41 -18.17 -29.77 9.29
C LEU A 41 -16.66 -29.75 9.54
N ILE A 42 -15.89 -30.35 8.62
CA ILE A 42 -14.43 -30.21 8.61
C ILE A 42 -14.16 -28.73 8.27
N GLU A 43 -13.91 -27.91 9.29
CA GLU A 43 -13.48 -26.53 9.07
C GLU A 43 -12.24 -26.55 8.19
N LYS A 44 -12.36 -25.96 7.00
CA LYS A 44 -11.21 -25.81 6.11
C LYS A 44 -10.20 -24.89 6.80
N PRO A 45 -8.93 -25.29 6.96
CA PRO A 45 -7.95 -24.50 7.70
C PRO A 45 -7.60 -23.19 7.00
N TRP A 46 -7.89 -23.06 5.71
CA TRP A 46 -7.64 -21.89 4.89
C TRP A 46 -8.93 -21.13 4.61
N LYS A 47 -8.89 -19.83 4.86
CA LYS A 47 -9.90 -18.84 4.43
C LYS A 47 -9.25 -17.86 3.47
N PHE A 48 -9.91 -17.63 2.33
CA PHE A 48 -9.48 -16.69 1.30
C PHE A 48 -10.47 -15.54 1.23
N LYS A 49 -9.95 -14.34 1.03
CA LYS A 49 -10.74 -13.14 0.79
C LYS A 49 -10.09 -12.29 -0.27
N MET A 50 -10.85 -11.83 -1.25
CA MET A 50 -10.39 -10.91 -2.28
C MET A 50 -11.42 -9.78 -2.46
N ILE A 51 -10.94 -8.56 -2.57
CA ILE A 51 -11.76 -7.38 -2.72
C ILE A 51 -11.21 -6.59 -3.90
N TYR A 52 -12.08 -6.30 -4.84
CA TYR A 52 -11.85 -5.36 -5.95
C TYR A 52 -12.59 -4.08 -5.65
N GLN A 53 -11.93 -2.94 -5.84
CA GLN A 53 -12.56 -1.62 -5.72
C GLN A 53 -12.16 -0.75 -6.91
N LEU A 54 -13.11 -0.04 -7.46
CA LEU A 54 -12.89 1.00 -8.48
C LEU A 54 -13.60 2.26 -8.01
N ASN A 55 -12.83 3.24 -7.58
CA ASN A 55 -13.33 4.53 -7.12
C ASN A 55 -13.07 5.59 -8.20
N GLY A 56 -14.03 6.48 -8.40
CA GLY A 56 -13.90 7.56 -9.36
C GLY A 56 -14.52 8.85 -8.86
N THR A 57 -13.97 9.96 -9.34
CA THR A 57 -14.53 11.30 -9.19
C THR A 57 -14.43 12.04 -10.52
N GLN A 58 -15.46 12.83 -10.85
CA GLN A 58 -15.50 13.66 -12.04
C GLN A 58 -15.94 15.07 -11.65
N SER A 59 -15.28 16.08 -12.22
CA SER A 59 -15.71 17.46 -12.16
C SER A 59 -15.85 18.00 -13.57
N THR A 60 -17.01 18.59 -13.88
CA THR A 60 -17.32 19.17 -15.18
C THR A 60 -17.88 20.57 -15.01
N PHE A 61 -17.29 21.53 -15.69
CA PHE A 61 -17.63 22.94 -15.64
C PHE A 61 -17.96 23.41 -17.06
N VAL A 62 -19.16 23.92 -17.28
CA VAL A 62 -19.60 24.51 -18.55
C VAL A 62 -20.14 25.90 -18.26
N ASN A 63 -19.51 26.93 -18.83
CA ASN A 63 -19.89 28.35 -18.60
C ASN A 63 -19.92 28.73 -17.11
N TRP A 64 -19.06 28.10 -16.30
CA TRP A 64 -18.99 28.31 -14.85
C TRP A 64 -18.09 29.50 -14.52
N ASN A 65 -18.67 30.64 -14.10
CA ASN A 65 -17.96 31.90 -13.93
C ASN A 65 -17.01 31.95 -12.73
N ALA A 66 -17.22 31.07 -11.72
CA ALA A 66 -16.37 31.01 -10.51
C ALA A 66 -15.06 30.24 -10.71
N GLY A 67 -14.76 29.76 -11.93
CA GLY A 67 -13.58 28.97 -12.23
C GLY A 67 -13.73 27.48 -11.91
N GLY A 68 -12.75 26.69 -12.32
CA GLY A 68 -12.71 25.22 -12.16
C GLY A 68 -12.01 24.57 -13.34
N ARG A 69 -11.54 23.30 -13.13
CA ARG A 69 -10.91 22.48 -14.18
C ARG A 69 -11.67 21.18 -14.37
N ASN A 70 -12.07 20.90 -15.60
CA ASN A 70 -12.68 19.61 -15.93
C ASN A 70 -11.65 18.49 -15.68
N ASN A 71 -12.03 17.49 -14.90
CA ASN A 71 -11.13 16.38 -14.57
C ASN A 71 -11.91 15.07 -14.38
N LEU A 72 -11.16 13.97 -14.53
CA LEU A 72 -11.59 12.63 -14.16
C LEU A 72 -10.46 11.98 -13.37
N SER A 73 -10.78 11.48 -12.19
CA SER A 73 -9.87 10.67 -11.37
C SER A 73 -10.43 9.27 -11.19
N LEU A 74 -9.58 8.27 -11.37
CA LEU A 74 -9.91 6.86 -11.15
C LEU A 74 -8.83 6.22 -10.28
N ILE A 75 -9.23 5.38 -9.31
CA ILE A 75 -8.34 4.57 -8.47
C ILE A 75 -8.88 3.15 -8.45
N GLY A 76 -8.10 2.21 -8.99
CA GLY A 76 -8.33 0.78 -8.87
C GLY A 76 -7.54 0.18 -7.70
N THR A 77 -8.19 -0.68 -6.90
CA THR A 77 -7.56 -1.37 -5.79
C THR A 77 -7.92 -2.85 -5.80
N ILE A 78 -6.92 -3.71 -5.59
CA ILE A 78 -7.09 -5.15 -5.36
C ILE A 78 -6.50 -5.46 -4.00
N SER A 79 -7.29 -6.06 -3.12
CA SER A 79 -6.86 -6.50 -1.79
C SER A 79 -7.14 -7.98 -1.63
N THR A 80 -6.11 -8.78 -1.31
CA THR A 80 -6.25 -10.21 -1.03
C THR A 80 -5.83 -10.51 0.39
N GLY A 81 -6.48 -11.49 1.00
CA GLY A 81 -6.09 -12.04 2.30
C GLY A 81 -6.23 -13.55 2.30
N ASN A 82 -5.17 -14.25 2.72
CA ASN A 82 -5.16 -15.68 2.95
C ASN A 82 -4.93 -15.93 4.44
N TYR A 83 -5.81 -16.67 5.07
CA TYR A 83 -5.78 -16.91 6.50
C TYR A 83 -5.80 -18.40 6.77
N TYR A 84 -4.76 -18.90 7.41
CA TYR A 84 -4.66 -20.29 7.86
C TYR A 84 -4.81 -20.33 9.38
N SER A 85 -5.59 -21.28 9.88
CA SER A 85 -5.68 -21.56 11.30
C SER A 85 -5.94 -23.05 11.51
N LYS A 86 -4.98 -23.75 12.13
CA LYS A 86 -5.12 -25.17 12.48
C LYS A 86 -4.27 -25.46 13.72
N GLY A 87 -4.90 -26.01 14.77
CA GLY A 87 -4.23 -26.26 16.05
C GLY A 87 -3.66 -24.97 16.63
N ASP A 88 -2.38 -24.97 16.94
CA ASP A 88 -1.66 -23.83 17.52
C ASP A 88 -1.00 -22.93 16.48
N SER A 89 -1.14 -23.24 15.18
CA SER A 89 -0.52 -22.47 14.11
C SER A 89 -1.52 -21.52 13.46
N LYS A 90 -1.11 -20.27 13.24
CA LYS A 90 -1.81 -19.28 12.44
C LYS A 90 -0.89 -18.66 11.41
N TRP A 91 -1.41 -18.44 10.22
CA TRP A 91 -0.69 -17.74 9.16
C TRP A 91 -1.64 -16.82 8.43
N SER A 92 -1.33 -15.55 8.35
CA SER A 92 -2.07 -14.57 7.56
C SER A 92 -1.14 -13.89 6.57
N THR A 93 -1.61 -13.80 5.32
CA THR A 93 -0.91 -13.10 4.24
C THR A 93 -1.89 -12.13 3.60
N ASP A 94 -1.53 -10.85 3.59
CA ASP A 94 -2.31 -9.78 2.98
C ASP A 94 -1.49 -9.16 1.84
N LEU A 95 -2.12 -8.93 0.68
CA LEU A 95 -1.56 -8.17 -0.43
C LEU A 95 -2.54 -7.09 -0.84
N LEU A 96 -2.07 -5.85 -0.94
CA LEU A 96 -2.82 -4.73 -1.47
C LEU A 96 -2.07 -4.13 -2.65
N ILE A 97 -2.77 -3.99 -3.76
CA ILE A 97 -2.31 -3.31 -4.97
C ILE A 97 -3.27 -2.16 -5.24
N ALA A 98 -2.76 -0.95 -5.39
CA ALA A 98 -3.54 0.22 -5.78
C ALA A 98 -2.84 0.96 -6.91
N LEU A 99 -3.62 1.41 -7.89
CA LEU A 99 -3.16 2.27 -8.98
C LEU A 99 -4.23 3.29 -9.30
N GLY A 100 -3.84 4.56 -9.37
CA GLY A 100 -4.76 5.63 -9.64
C GLY A 100 -4.13 6.79 -10.40
N GLY A 101 -4.98 7.48 -11.15
CA GLY A 101 -4.59 8.66 -11.91
C GLY A 101 -5.71 9.67 -12.03
N ILE A 102 -5.32 10.93 -12.22
CA ILE A 102 -6.22 12.04 -12.56
C ILE A 102 -5.81 12.63 -13.90
N LYS A 103 -6.78 12.92 -14.73
CA LYS A 103 -6.61 13.63 -16.00
C LYS A 103 -7.45 14.89 -15.99
N TYR A 104 -6.83 16.01 -16.36
CA TYR A 104 -7.49 17.27 -16.63
C TYR A 104 -7.76 17.39 -18.15
N PHE A 105 -8.91 17.97 -18.52
CA PHE A 105 -9.38 18.10 -19.91
C PHE A 105 -9.33 19.54 -20.41
N ASP A 106 -8.38 20.31 -19.93
CA ASP A 106 -8.10 21.68 -20.42
C ASP A 106 -6.81 21.72 -21.24
N ASN A 107 -6.57 22.83 -21.93
CA ASN A 107 -5.37 23.04 -22.74
C ASN A 107 -4.20 23.67 -21.96
N LEU A 108 -4.27 23.67 -20.62
CA LEU A 108 -3.21 24.21 -19.79
C LEU A 108 -2.02 23.23 -19.69
N VAL A 109 -0.86 23.77 -19.36
CA VAL A 109 0.37 22.99 -19.12
C VAL A 109 0.10 21.96 -18.01
N GLY A 110 0.48 20.71 -18.23
CA GLY A 110 0.28 19.62 -17.26
C GLY A 110 -0.93 18.73 -17.54
N ASN A 111 -1.41 18.68 -18.78
CA ASN A 111 -2.50 17.80 -19.24
C ASN A 111 -2.15 16.30 -19.31
N SER A 112 -0.97 15.91 -18.82
CA SER A 112 -0.57 14.52 -18.67
C SER A 112 -1.40 13.84 -17.57
N LEU A 113 -1.60 12.53 -17.72
CA LEU A 113 -2.17 11.72 -16.65
C LEU A 113 -1.26 11.78 -15.42
N GLN A 114 -1.77 12.33 -14.33
CA GLN A 114 -1.02 12.48 -13.09
C GLN A 114 -1.37 11.34 -12.13
N LYS A 115 -0.34 10.77 -11.51
CA LYS A 115 -0.48 9.70 -10.53
C LYS A 115 -1.14 10.22 -9.23
N THR A 116 -2.22 9.57 -8.78
CA THR A 116 -2.91 9.89 -7.52
C THR A 116 -2.74 8.81 -6.47
N ASP A 117 -2.61 7.55 -6.89
CA ASP A 117 -2.25 6.41 -6.04
C ASP A 117 -1.37 5.43 -6.82
N ASP A 118 -0.45 4.78 -6.11
CA ASP A 118 0.44 3.77 -6.69
C ASP A 118 1.12 3.03 -5.55
N ARG A 119 0.68 1.80 -5.28
CA ARG A 119 1.12 1.08 -4.10
C ARG A 119 1.04 -0.43 -4.31
N ILE A 120 2.11 -1.09 -3.88
CA ILE A 120 2.17 -2.52 -3.60
C ILE A 120 2.49 -2.65 -2.11
N ASP A 121 1.64 -3.29 -1.33
CA ASP A 121 1.85 -3.55 0.09
C ASP A 121 1.56 -5.01 0.39
N PHE A 122 2.62 -5.79 0.64
CA PHE A 122 2.56 -7.18 1.03
C PHE A 122 2.92 -7.32 2.51
N SER A 123 2.16 -8.13 3.23
CA SER A 123 2.41 -8.43 4.63
C SER A 123 2.08 -9.89 4.92
N SER A 124 2.98 -10.59 5.58
CA SER A 124 2.77 -11.97 6.00
C SER A 124 3.18 -12.13 7.46
N ILE A 125 2.34 -12.79 8.27
CA ILE A 125 2.63 -13.08 9.67
C ILE A 125 2.29 -14.55 9.94
N TYR A 126 3.31 -15.32 10.34
CA TYR A 126 3.17 -16.68 10.84
C TYR A 126 3.36 -16.69 12.35
N GLY A 127 2.46 -17.34 13.07
CA GLY A 127 2.48 -17.40 14.51
C GLY A 127 2.23 -18.80 15.06
N GLN A 128 3.01 -19.18 16.07
CA GLN A 128 2.83 -20.39 16.84
C GLN A 128 2.33 -20.03 18.23
N LYS A 129 1.15 -20.54 18.58
CA LYS A 129 0.49 -20.27 19.85
C LYS A 129 1.24 -20.90 21.02
N PHE A 130 1.40 -20.15 22.08
CA PHE A 130 1.93 -20.67 23.34
C PHE A 130 1.02 -20.32 24.54
N SER A 131 0.02 -19.44 24.36
CA SER A 131 -1.00 -19.12 25.35
C SER A 131 -2.32 -18.77 24.68
N LYS A 132 -3.39 -18.61 25.43
CA LYS A 132 -4.75 -18.41 24.91
C LYS A 132 -4.84 -17.35 23.79
N HIS A 133 -4.11 -16.26 23.92
CA HIS A 133 -4.12 -15.12 22.97
C HIS A 133 -2.74 -14.71 22.50
N LEU A 134 -1.67 -15.41 22.92
CA LEU A 134 -0.27 -15.06 22.62
C LEU A 134 0.36 -16.07 21.68
N PHE A 135 1.09 -15.55 20.71
CA PHE A 135 1.80 -16.30 19.69
C PHE A 135 3.24 -15.81 19.57
N PHE A 136 4.19 -16.71 19.44
CA PHE A 136 5.50 -16.37 18.88
C PHE A 136 5.33 -16.22 17.37
N SER A 137 5.70 -15.09 16.82
CA SER A 137 5.36 -14.77 15.44
C SER A 137 6.54 -14.18 14.68
N LEU A 138 6.62 -14.56 13.40
CA LEU A 138 7.47 -13.93 12.39
C LEU A 138 6.58 -13.06 11.50
N ASN A 139 6.82 -11.74 11.49
CA ASN A 139 6.18 -10.80 10.60
C ASN A 139 7.14 -10.40 9.50
N THR A 140 6.69 -10.47 8.25
CA THR A 140 7.40 -9.99 7.08
C THR A 140 6.54 -9.00 6.32
N GLY A 141 7.15 -7.97 5.76
CA GLY A 141 6.47 -6.95 4.98
C GLY A 141 7.33 -6.51 3.80
N PHE A 142 6.66 -6.14 2.71
CA PHE A 142 7.29 -5.54 1.55
C PHE A 142 6.38 -4.47 0.97
N LYS A 143 6.92 -3.26 0.73
CA LYS A 143 6.16 -2.15 0.15
C LYS A 143 6.96 -1.52 -0.97
N THR A 144 6.30 -1.20 -2.08
CA THR A 144 6.87 -0.40 -3.18
C THR A 144 5.74 0.19 -4.03
N GLN A 145 6.07 0.69 -5.20
CA GLN A 145 5.17 1.25 -6.20
C GLN A 145 5.53 0.75 -7.61
N PHE A 146 4.66 0.98 -8.60
CA PHE A 146 4.88 0.56 -9.99
C PHE A 146 5.52 1.64 -10.86
N LEU A 147 5.00 2.88 -10.76
CA LEU A 147 5.25 3.96 -11.71
C LEU A 147 6.16 5.02 -11.13
N SER A 148 6.85 5.73 -12.00
CA SER A 148 7.59 6.92 -11.61
C SER A 148 6.66 8.01 -11.10
N GLY A 149 7.08 8.71 -10.04
CA GLY A 149 6.45 9.89 -9.49
C GLY A 149 7.27 11.14 -9.80
N PHE A 150 6.59 12.28 -9.92
CA PHE A 150 7.19 13.57 -10.28
C PHE A 150 6.61 14.69 -9.39
N ASN A 151 7.39 15.73 -9.14
CA ASN A 151 6.93 16.94 -8.46
C ASN A 151 6.35 17.92 -9.47
N LEU A 152 5.07 17.79 -9.76
CA LEU A 152 4.38 18.64 -10.70
C LEU A 152 4.37 20.12 -10.29
N PRO A 153 4.37 21.06 -11.25
CA PRO A 153 4.19 20.87 -12.70
C PRO A 153 5.43 20.36 -13.47
N ASN A 154 6.59 20.21 -12.81
CA ASN A 154 7.80 19.70 -13.46
C ASN A 154 7.77 18.16 -13.48
N ASP A 155 7.55 17.58 -14.65
CA ASP A 155 7.55 16.14 -14.90
C ASP A 155 8.91 15.59 -15.41
N SER A 156 9.95 16.43 -15.43
CA SER A 156 11.30 16.02 -15.82
C SER A 156 12.14 15.48 -14.64
N VAL A 157 11.81 15.92 -13.40
CA VAL A 157 12.52 15.48 -12.19
C VAL A 157 11.74 14.39 -11.49
N LYS A 158 12.24 13.16 -11.59
CA LYS A 158 11.70 12.00 -10.92
C LYS A 158 11.96 12.11 -9.41
N VAL A 159 10.94 11.78 -8.61
CA VAL A 159 11.04 11.74 -7.13
C VAL A 159 10.85 10.33 -6.57
N SER A 160 10.32 9.41 -7.37
CA SER A 160 10.16 8.00 -7.01
C SER A 160 9.97 7.13 -8.25
N THR A 161 10.23 5.82 -8.15
CA THR A 161 9.93 4.83 -9.19
C THR A 161 9.84 3.43 -8.58
N PHE A 162 9.70 2.37 -9.40
CA PHE A 162 9.69 0.98 -8.93
C PHE A 162 10.97 0.68 -8.14
N LEU A 163 10.84 0.13 -6.92
CA LEU A 163 11.93 -0.11 -5.96
C LEU A 163 12.79 1.14 -5.64
N ALA A 164 12.21 2.30 -5.79
CA ALA A 164 12.79 3.57 -5.34
C ALA A 164 11.65 4.52 -4.83
N PRO A 165 11.12 4.24 -3.59
CA PRO A 165 11.61 3.28 -2.62
C PRO A 165 10.99 1.88 -2.74
N GLY A 166 11.75 0.88 -2.27
CA GLY A 166 11.27 -0.42 -1.83
C GLY A 166 11.56 -0.58 -0.34
N TYR A 167 10.60 -1.03 0.46
CA TYR A 167 10.77 -1.26 1.89
C TYR A 167 10.58 -2.73 2.22
N ILE A 168 11.51 -3.31 2.96
CA ILE A 168 11.43 -4.65 3.53
C ILE A 168 11.38 -4.51 5.04
N ASN A 169 10.48 -5.27 5.69
CA ASN A 169 10.43 -5.40 7.13
C ASN A 169 10.42 -6.89 7.50
N ILE A 170 11.28 -7.29 8.44
CA ILE A 170 11.32 -8.64 9.00
C ILE A 170 11.43 -8.49 10.51
N ALA A 171 10.48 -9.05 11.27
CA ALA A 171 10.46 -8.91 12.71
C ALA A 171 10.00 -10.21 13.37
N PHE A 172 10.74 -10.65 14.39
CA PHE A 172 10.37 -11.78 15.23
C PHE A 172 9.97 -11.29 16.62
N GLY A 173 8.79 -11.69 17.09
CA GLY A 173 8.25 -11.17 18.34
C GLY A 173 7.00 -11.88 18.83
N LEU A 174 6.24 -11.17 19.66
CA LEU A 174 5.01 -11.63 20.25
C LEU A 174 3.81 -10.99 19.56
N ASP A 175 2.83 -11.80 19.18
CA ASP A 175 1.55 -11.35 18.63
C ASP A 175 0.43 -11.68 19.63
N TYR A 176 -0.19 -10.64 20.18
CA TYR A 176 -1.40 -10.74 20.95
C TYR A 176 -2.63 -10.64 20.05
N ILE A 177 -3.34 -11.74 19.86
CA ILE A 177 -4.54 -11.83 19.04
C ILE A 177 -5.75 -11.99 19.96
N LYS A 178 -6.45 -10.88 20.23
CA LYS A 178 -7.68 -10.92 21.05
C LYS A 178 -8.81 -11.63 20.29
N ASN A 179 -8.97 -11.30 18.99
CA ASN A 179 -9.97 -11.87 18.08
C ASN A 179 -9.60 -11.50 16.63
N GLU A 180 -10.44 -11.83 15.66
CA GLU A 180 -10.24 -11.51 14.23
C GLU A 180 -10.18 -9.99 13.94
N ASN A 181 -10.65 -9.16 14.87
CA ASN A 181 -10.76 -7.72 14.68
C ASN A 181 -9.65 -6.91 15.36
N PHE A 182 -8.91 -7.52 16.28
CA PHE A 182 -7.88 -6.80 17.04
C PHE A 182 -6.66 -7.67 17.30
N SER A 183 -5.50 -7.17 16.89
CA SER A 183 -4.21 -7.76 17.21
C SER A 183 -3.15 -6.68 17.44
N ILE A 184 -2.16 -7.00 18.27
CA ILE A 184 -0.95 -6.21 18.49
C ILE A 184 0.23 -7.16 18.42
N PHE A 185 1.12 -6.92 17.46
CA PHE A 185 2.42 -7.56 17.34
C PHE A 185 3.51 -6.62 17.86
N ALA A 186 4.38 -7.11 18.70
CA ALA A 186 5.53 -6.38 19.24
C ALA A 186 6.80 -7.21 19.09
N SER A 187 7.84 -6.59 18.54
CA SER A 187 9.15 -7.20 18.34
C SER A 187 10.25 -6.30 18.88
N PRO A 188 11.12 -6.78 19.78
CA PRO A 188 12.36 -6.08 20.13
C PRO A 188 13.46 -6.29 19.07
N PHE A 189 13.28 -7.19 18.10
CA PHE A 189 14.25 -7.52 17.06
C PHE A 189 13.59 -7.43 15.69
N ALA A 190 13.69 -6.28 15.07
CA ALA A 190 13.18 -6.02 13.72
C ALA A 190 14.30 -5.51 12.82
N PHE A 191 14.24 -5.94 11.57
CA PHE A 191 15.05 -5.44 10.47
C PHE A 191 14.15 -4.63 9.54
N LYS A 192 14.57 -3.42 9.17
CA LYS A 192 13.96 -2.55 8.15
C LYS A 192 15.01 -2.31 7.07
N GLY A 193 14.73 -2.69 5.83
CA GLY A 193 15.57 -2.45 4.66
C GLY A 193 14.90 -1.44 3.74
N THR A 194 15.62 -0.39 3.34
CA THR A 194 15.19 0.59 2.35
C THR A 194 16.01 0.42 1.07
N ILE A 195 15.32 0.14 -0.04
CA ILE A 195 15.91 -0.07 -1.37
C ILE A 195 15.64 1.16 -2.23
N VAL A 196 16.66 1.68 -2.91
CA VAL A 196 16.55 2.78 -3.88
C VAL A 196 17.31 2.37 -5.15
N MET A 197 16.64 1.64 -6.05
CA MET A 197 17.27 1.08 -7.26
C MET A 197 17.60 2.14 -8.33
N ASP A 198 16.96 3.30 -8.28
CA ASP A 198 17.28 4.42 -9.17
C ASP A 198 18.53 5.16 -8.66
N GLN A 199 19.63 5.09 -9.41
CA GLN A 199 20.91 5.66 -8.98
C GLN A 199 20.82 7.18 -8.81
N SER A 200 20.05 7.88 -9.64
CA SER A 200 19.91 9.34 -9.51
C SER A 200 19.24 9.76 -8.20
N LEU A 201 18.25 8.95 -7.73
CA LEU A 201 17.62 9.14 -6.44
C LEU A 201 18.56 8.72 -5.29
N ALA A 202 19.31 7.63 -5.45
CA ALA A 202 20.32 7.21 -4.48
C ALA A 202 21.43 8.25 -4.32
N ASP A 203 21.94 8.80 -5.41
CA ASP A 203 22.96 9.86 -5.38
C ASP A 203 22.46 11.15 -4.69
N ALA A 204 21.16 11.42 -4.78
CA ALA A 204 20.53 12.51 -4.06
C ALA A 204 20.28 12.21 -2.56
N GLY A 205 20.49 10.98 -2.09
CA GLY A 205 20.16 10.54 -0.72
C GLY A 205 18.65 10.43 -0.48
N ALA A 206 17.87 10.13 -1.53
CA ALA A 206 16.42 9.98 -1.40
C ALA A 206 16.08 8.81 -0.46
N PHE A 207 14.97 8.93 0.29
CA PHE A 207 14.47 7.91 1.21
C PHE A 207 15.47 7.52 2.32
N GLY A 208 16.41 8.43 2.66
CA GLY A 208 17.35 8.25 3.76
C GLY A 208 18.57 7.36 3.44
N VAL A 209 18.79 6.94 2.18
CA VAL A 209 20.04 6.25 1.82
C VAL A 209 21.22 7.22 1.82
N GLU A 210 22.43 6.71 1.96
CA GLU A 210 23.66 7.51 1.93
C GLU A 210 23.83 8.14 0.55
N LYS A 211 23.90 9.48 0.52
CA LYS A 211 24.03 10.26 -0.71
C LYS A 211 25.42 10.13 -1.33
N ALA A 212 25.54 10.40 -2.63
CA ALA A 212 26.81 10.50 -3.31
C ALA A 212 27.73 11.56 -2.71
N SER A 213 29.01 11.25 -2.59
CA SER A 213 30.04 12.25 -2.28
C SER A 213 30.51 12.91 -3.57
N LYS A 214 30.76 14.23 -3.50
CA LYS A 214 31.20 15.03 -4.68
C LYS A 214 32.48 15.79 -4.34
N ASP A 215 33.30 15.98 -5.37
CA ASP A 215 34.47 16.83 -5.31
C ASP A 215 34.08 18.33 -5.33
N VAL A 216 35.08 19.21 -5.24
CA VAL A 216 34.90 20.67 -5.27
C VAL A 216 34.35 21.19 -6.60
N ASN A 217 34.42 20.40 -7.67
CA ASN A 217 33.88 20.71 -8.98
C ASN A 217 32.48 20.14 -9.21
N GLY A 218 31.92 19.42 -8.21
CA GLY A 218 30.60 18.80 -8.29
C GLY A 218 30.57 17.41 -8.94
N ASN A 219 31.72 16.82 -9.31
CA ASN A 219 31.79 15.47 -9.87
C ASN A 219 31.59 14.43 -8.77
N ILE A 220 30.90 13.34 -9.09
CA ILE A 220 30.68 12.23 -8.14
C ILE A 220 32.01 11.49 -7.95
N VAL A 221 32.50 11.46 -6.71
CA VAL A 221 33.68 10.69 -6.29
C VAL A 221 33.27 9.30 -5.81
N SER A 222 32.15 9.22 -5.07
CA SER A 222 31.55 7.96 -4.65
C SER A 222 30.04 8.01 -4.89
N PRO A 223 29.44 7.02 -5.59
CA PRO A 223 27.99 6.99 -5.81
C PRO A 223 27.23 6.82 -4.51
N GLY A 224 25.99 7.27 -4.48
CA GLY A 224 25.06 7.03 -3.38
C GLY A 224 24.75 5.55 -3.23
N ARG A 225 24.44 5.13 -2.00
CA ARG A 225 24.06 3.75 -1.72
C ARG A 225 22.62 3.47 -2.14
N ASN A 226 22.40 2.29 -2.72
CA ASN A 226 21.08 1.84 -3.15
C ASN A 226 20.30 1.10 -2.05
N PHE A 227 20.93 0.89 -0.90
CA PHE A 227 20.35 0.14 0.20
C PHE A 227 20.76 0.73 1.55
N ARG A 228 19.77 0.85 2.46
CA ARG A 228 19.95 1.19 3.86
C ARG A 228 19.34 0.10 4.72
N GLU A 229 20.04 -0.31 5.73
CA GLU A 229 19.61 -1.29 6.72
C GLU A 229 19.48 -0.64 8.11
N GLU A 230 18.43 -1.03 8.81
CA GLU A 230 18.11 -0.53 10.15
C GLU A 230 17.68 -1.70 11.02
N TYR A 231 18.09 -1.67 12.29
CA TYR A 231 17.75 -2.70 13.27
C TYR A 231 17.11 -2.03 14.48
N GLY A 232 15.98 -2.58 14.97
CA GLY A 232 15.28 -1.89 16.02
C GLY A 232 14.11 -2.62 16.63
N ALA A 233 13.27 -1.88 17.34
CA ALA A 233 11.97 -2.34 17.83
C ALA A 233 10.87 -2.04 16.81
N TYR A 234 9.87 -2.92 16.74
CA TYR A 234 8.74 -2.77 15.86
C TYR A 234 7.43 -3.13 16.55
N ILE A 235 6.43 -2.28 16.41
CA ILE A 235 5.08 -2.54 16.88
C ILE A 235 4.11 -2.40 15.71
N LYS A 236 3.18 -3.36 15.57
CA LYS A 236 2.11 -3.32 14.58
C LYS A 236 0.78 -3.60 15.24
N MET A 237 -0.14 -2.67 15.17
CA MET A 237 -1.50 -2.83 15.65
C MET A 237 -2.48 -2.86 14.47
N LYS A 238 -3.42 -3.80 14.50
CA LYS A 238 -4.56 -3.85 13.60
C LYS A 238 -5.84 -3.80 14.42
N TRP A 239 -6.77 -2.92 14.04
CA TRP A 239 -8.07 -2.85 14.64
C TRP A 239 -9.15 -2.59 13.59
N ASN A 240 -10.08 -3.55 13.49
CA ASN A 240 -11.23 -3.48 12.60
C ASN A 240 -12.50 -3.44 13.44
N LYS A 241 -13.47 -2.62 13.07
CA LYS A 241 -14.73 -2.51 13.78
C LYS A 241 -15.86 -2.15 12.84
N SER A 242 -16.99 -2.86 12.93
CA SER A 242 -18.24 -2.36 12.35
C SER A 242 -18.80 -1.31 13.28
N LEU A 243 -18.77 -0.05 12.84
CA LEU A 243 -19.26 1.09 13.63
C LEU A 243 -20.79 1.11 13.68
N MET A 244 -21.41 0.81 12.54
CA MET A 244 -22.86 0.76 12.32
C MET A 244 -23.17 -0.27 11.25
N LYS A 245 -24.46 -0.57 11.03
CA LYS A 245 -24.91 -1.33 9.86
C LYS A 245 -24.38 -0.63 8.60
N ASN A 246 -23.61 -1.34 7.79
CA ASN A 246 -23.02 -0.85 6.55
C ASN A 246 -21.83 0.16 6.69
N ILE A 247 -21.32 0.39 7.90
CA ILE A 247 -20.14 1.24 8.10
C ILE A 247 -19.06 0.45 8.84
N ASP A 248 -17.96 0.16 8.14
CA ASP A 248 -16.82 -0.55 8.69
C ASP A 248 -15.61 0.37 8.81
N LEU A 249 -14.94 0.32 9.95
CA LEU A 249 -13.65 0.93 10.23
C LEU A 249 -12.55 -0.13 10.14
N LYS A 250 -11.45 0.20 9.48
CA LYS A 250 -10.20 -0.54 9.52
C LYS A 250 -9.07 0.40 9.88
N SER A 251 -8.26 0.02 10.84
CA SER A 251 -7.07 0.79 11.19
C SER A 251 -5.85 -0.10 11.31
N LYS A 252 -4.71 0.46 10.93
CA LYS A 252 -3.40 -0.14 11.03
C LYS A 252 -2.42 0.93 11.52
N LEU A 253 -1.64 0.60 12.54
CA LEU A 253 -0.56 1.44 13.03
C LEU A 253 0.71 0.61 13.06
N GLU A 254 1.79 1.14 12.50
CA GLU A 254 3.13 0.56 12.53
C GLU A 254 4.06 1.61 13.12
N LEU A 255 4.84 1.20 14.13
CA LEU A 255 5.85 2.01 14.80
C LEU A 255 7.18 1.28 14.70
N PHE A 256 8.26 2.02 14.40
CA PHE A 256 9.61 1.49 14.35
C PHE A 256 10.56 2.47 15.05
N SER A 257 11.46 1.95 15.86
CA SER A 257 12.52 2.71 16.53
C SER A 257 13.87 2.09 16.17
N ASN A 258 14.73 2.87 15.51
CA ASN A 258 16.05 2.42 15.07
C ASN A 258 17.05 2.45 16.25
N TYR A 259 17.59 1.29 16.64
CA TYR A 259 18.53 1.21 17.77
C TYR A 259 19.90 1.80 17.47
N THR A 260 20.27 1.92 16.20
CA THR A 260 21.61 2.35 15.78
C THR A 260 21.69 3.82 15.45
N ASP A 261 20.54 4.48 15.29
CA ASP A 261 20.49 5.91 14.96
C ASP A 261 19.26 6.54 15.60
N HIS A 262 19.45 7.45 16.57
CA HIS A 262 18.40 8.20 17.26
C HIS A 262 17.19 7.36 17.69
N PRO A 263 17.34 6.37 18.60
CA PRO A 263 16.24 5.46 18.97
C PRO A 263 15.02 6.15 19.61
N GLU A 264 15.19 7.39 20.08
CA GLU A 264 14.10 8.25 20.55
C GLU A 264 13.18 8.74 19.42
N ASN A 265 13.65 8.77 18.17
CA ASN A 265 12.86 9.12 17.01
C ASN A 265 12.09 7.88 16.55
N ILE A 266 10.77 7.96 16.60
CA ILE A 266 9.91 6.84 16.26
C ILE A 266 9.28 7.09 14.89
N ASP A 267 9.56 6.18 13.94
CA ASP A 267 8.85 6.14 12.67
C ASP A 267 7.41 5.71 12.88
N VAL A 268 6.50 6.43 12.26
CA VAL A 268 5.05 6.19 12.35
C VAL A 268 4.48 5.97 10.96
N ASN A 269 3.75 4.86 10.78
CA ASN A 269 2.94 4.62 9.59
C ASN A 269 1.53 4.21 10.02
N ALA A 270 0.58 5.15 9.91
CA ALA A 270 -0.79 4.95 10.31
C ALA A 270 -1.73 4.99 9.10
N GLU A 271 -2.66 4.05 9.04
CA GLU A 271 -3.72 3.97 8.05
C GLU A 271 -5.07 3.82 8.73
N LEU A 272 -6.05 4.61 8.30
CA LEU A 272 -7.43 4.52 8.72
C LEU A 272 -8.32 4.52 7.48
N ILE A 273 -9.18 3.49 7.37
CA ILE A 273 -10.15 3.38 6.28
C ILE A 273 -11.55 3.27 6.87
N ILE A 274 -12.47 4.12 6.42
CA ILE A 274 -13.89 4.00 6.72
C ILE A 274 -14.61 3.62 5.42
N LEU A 275 -15.30 2.49 5.43
CA LEU A 275 -16.06 1.98 4.30
C LEU A 275 -17.55 2.13 4.57
N PHE A 276 -18.25 2.84 3.71
CA PHE A 276 -19.71 3.02 3.71
C PHE A 276 -20.31 2.15 2.61
N LYS A 277 -21.01 1.09 2.97
CA LYS A 277 -21.66 0.16 2.02
C LYS A 277 -23.05 0.66 1.67
N VAL A 278 -23.27 1.11 0.45
CA VAL A 278 -24.59 1.52 -0.05
C VAL A 278 -25.40 0.28 -0.39
N ASN A 279 -24.79 -0.67 -1.13
CA ASN A 279 -25.37 -1.97 -1.46
C ASN A 279 -24.25 -3.00 -1.70
N LYS A 280 -24.57 -4.14 -2.37
CA LYS A 280 -23.57 -5.21 -2.65
C LYS A 280 -22.46 -4.78 -3.62
N LEU A 281 -22.71 -3.75 -4.46
CA LEU A 281 -21.78 -3.29 -5.49
C LEU A 281 -21.28 -1.87 -5.25
N PHE A 282 -22.11 -0.97 -4.72
CA PHE A 282 -21.77 0.44 -4.52
C PHE A 282 -21.30 0.70 -3.09
N SER A 283 -20.20 1.42 -2.96
CA SER A 283 -19.65 1.87 -1.69
C SER A 283 -19.03 3.26 -1.82
N ALA A 284 -18.99 3.97 -0.70
CA ALA A 284 -18.09 5.09 -0.49
C ALA A 284 -16.97 4.67 0.45
N SER A 285 -15.79 5.23 0.30
CA SER A 285 -14.70 5.01 1.24
C SER A 285 -13.95 6.30 1.49
N THR A 286 -13.51 6.50 2.72
CA THR A 286 -12.51 7.52 3.03
C THR A 286 -11.30 6.83 3.66
N GLN A 287 -10.12 7.18 3.17
CA GLN A 287 -8.84 6.65 3.63
C GLN A 287 -7.96 7.80 4.08
N PHE A 288 -7.35 7.64 5.23
CA PHE A 288 -6.33 8.55 5.77
C PHE A 288 -5.04 7.76 5.96
N ASN A 289 -3.94 8.32 5.46
CA ASN A 289 -2.60 7.81 5.70
C ASN A 289 -1.77 8.91 6.34
N LEU A 290 -1.04 8.56 7.39
CA LEU A 290 -0.09 9.44 8.06
C LEU A 290 1.24 8.69 8.14
N ILE A 291 2.31 9.32 7.65
CA ILE A 291 3.66 8.79 7.66
C ILE A 291 4.58 9.84 8.28
N TYR A 292 5.37 9.43 9.26
CA TYR A 292 6.49 10.19 9.78
C TYR A 292 7.71 9.29 9.84
N ASP A 293 8.83 9.75 9.31
CA ASP A 293 10.13 9.08 9.32
C ASP A 293 11.15 10.23 9.33
N ASP A 294 11.98 10.34 10.34
CA ASP A 294 12.91 11.45 10.50
C ASP A 294 14.12 11.38 9.58
N ASP A 295 14.40 10.22 9.03
CA ASP A 295 15.41 10.01 8.00
C ASP A 295 14.95 10.51 6.61
N ILE A 296 13.64 10.63 6.39
CA ILE A 296 13.07 11.10 5.13
C ILE A 296 12.84 12.61 5.19
N LYS A 297 13.71 13.35 4.50
CA LYS A 297 13.59 14.81 4.40
C LYS A 297 12.57 15.22 3.34
N VAL A 298 11.51 15.89 3.77
CA VAL A 298 10.44 16.41 2.92
C VAL A 298 10.60 17.92 2.78
N LYS A 299 10.41 18.43 1.56
CA LYS A 299 10.46 19.86 1.25
C LYS A 299 9.18 20.56 1.73
N ASP A 300 9.31 21.69 2.44
CA ASP A 300 8.17 22.53 2.83
C ASP A 300 7.77 23.54 1.74
N SER A 301 6.72 24.32 2.01
CA SER A 301 6.24 25.40 1.11
C SER A 301 7.28 26.49 0.87
N ASN A 302 8.24 26.67 1.79
CA ASN A 302 9.31 27.67 1.70
C ASN A 302 10.57 27.11 1.02
N GLY A 303 10.58 25.83 0.65
CA GLY A 303 11.69 25.17 0.00
C GLY A 303 12.69 24.50 0.94
N ASN A 304 12.49 24.56 2.26
CA ASN A 304 13.40 23.94 3.25
C ASN A 304 13.14 22.44 3.38
N PHE A 305 14.21 21.66 3.46
CA PHE A 305 14.15 20.21 3.66
C PHE A 305 14.29 19.87 5.15
N GLY A 306 13.43 18.97 5.64
CA GLY A 306 13.49 18.44 7.00
C GLY A 306 12.52 17.28 7.20
N PRO A 307 12.63 16.53 8.33
CA PRO A 307 11.67 15.49 8.68
C PRO A 307 10.30 16.13 8.91
N ARG A 308 9.27 15.59 8.25
CA ARG A 308 7.91 16.12 8.33
C ARG A 308 6.88 15.01 8.28
N THR A 309 5.80 15.22 9.02
CA THR A 309 4.63 14.36 8.90
C THR A 309 4.01 14.51 7.50
N GLN A 310 3.87 13.39 6.81
CA GLN A 310 3.20 13.30 5.52
C GLN A 310 1.77 12.81 5.75
N PHE A 311 0.81 13.50 5.16
CA PHE A 311 -0.61 13.17 5.28
C PHE A 311 -1.26 13.04 3.91
N LYS A 312 -2.03 11.97 3.72
CA LYS A 312 -2.81 11.72 2.51
C LYS A 312 -4.23 11.38 2.91
N SER A 313 -5.21 12.06 2.31
CA SER A 313 -6.63 11.76 2.44
C SER A 313 -7.22 11.48 1.07
N VAL A 314 -7.99 10.38 0.97
CA VAL A 314 -8.69 9.99 -0.26
C VAL A 314 -10.14 9.69 0.08
N LEU A 315 -11.07 10.42 -0.55
CA LEU A 315 -12.49 10.12 -0.54
C LEU A 315 -12.89 9.57 -1.91
N GLY A 316 -13.45 8.38 -1.95
CA GLY A 316 -13.85 7.71 -3.18
C GLY A 316 -15.30 7.24 -3.14
N LEU A 317 -15.99 7.36 -4.29
CA LEU A 317 -17.26 6.72 -4.57
C LEU A 317 -17.02 5.69 -5.66
N GLY A 318 -17.54 4.47 -5.52
CA GLY A 318 -17.25 3.49 -6.54
C GLY A 318 -17.87 2.13 -6.35
N LEU A 319 -17.36 1.20 -7.16
CA LEU A 319 -17.76 -0.19 -7.16
C LEU A 319 -16.88 -1.00 -6.19
N HIS A 320 -17.52 -1.93 -5.49
CA HIS A 320 -16.86 -2.84 -4.55
C HIS A 320 -17.38 -4.25 -4.79
N TYR A 321 -16.49 -5.19 -5.09
CA TYR A 321 -16.83 -6.60 -5.24
C TYR A 321 -15.95 -7.45 -4.32
N LYS A 322 -16.60 -8.27 -3.47
CA LYS A 322 -15.93 -9.13 -2.49
C LYS A 322 -16.15 -10.60 -2.85
N MET A 323 -15.06 -11.35 -2.95
CA MET A 323 -15.04 -12.81 -2.98
C MET A 323 -14.47 -13.32 -1.67
N ALA A 324 -15.08 -14.35 -1.09
CA ALA A 324 -14.57 -15.03 0.10
C ALA A 324 -15.10 -16.47 0.13
N ASN A 325 -14.29 -17.43 0.65
CA ASN A 325 -14.70 -18.80 0.91
C ASN A 325 -14.72 -19.09 2.41
#